data_7d4255b64ac2922a7f8affd6a1f1bf62
#
_entry.id   7d4255b64ac2922a7f8affd6a1f1bf62
#
_cell.length_a   1.000
_cell.length_b   1.000
_cell.length_c   1.000
_cell.angle_alpha   90.00
_cell.angle_beta   90.00
_cell.angle_gamma   90.00
#
_symmetry.space_group_name_H-M   'P 1'
#
loop_
_entity.id
_entity.type
_entity.pdbx_description
1 polymer ?
#
loop_
_entity_poly.entity_id
_entity_poly.type
_entity_poly.pdbx_seq_one_letter_code
_entity_poly.pdbx_strand_id
1 'polypeptide(L)'
;HLKSRYFDLKTHSAWFESQNKVSFPLWNLSGQLVGYQKYNPKGDKKTFNNPTLGKYYTYRTKPENAVWGLESWNVSNPLFVTEGIFDAARLTWNNMSAIAVMSNDPSDTIKNWLWTIRKFRPVIAVCDNDAAGRKLAKFGTYSEVVEGHDLGDASNEYVDKLIKKYT
;
A
#
# COMPACT_ATOMS: atom_id res chain seq x y z
N HIS A 1 -8.94 9.96 13.00
CA HIS A 1 -8.29 10.22 11.71
C HIS A 1 -7.92 8.92 10.98
N LEU A 2 -7.29 7.93 11.63
CA LEU A 2 -6.97 6.65 10.98
C LEU A 2 -8.21 5.90 10.50
N LYS A 3 -9.29 5.89 11.30
CA LYS A 3 -10.57 5.28 10.87
C LYS A 3 -11.15 5.94 9.63
N SER A 4 -11.02 7.27 9.51
CA SER A 4 -11.45 7.99 8.31
C SER A 4 -10.56 7.72 7.09
N ARG A 5 -9.41 7.09 7.30
CA ARG A 5 -8.49 6.61 6.25
C ARG A 5 -8.53 5.09 6.09
N TYR A 6 -9.58 4.43 6.63
CA TYR A 6 -9.80 2.98 6.50
C TYR A 6 -8.67 2.09 7.03
N PHE A 7 -7.93 2.59 8.03
CA PHE A 7 -6.89 1.78 8.65
C PHE A 7 -7.48 0.88 9.75
N ASP A 8 -7.31 -0.42 9.59
CA ASP A 8 -7.81 -1.42 10.54
C ASP A 8 -6.71 -1.83 11.54
N LEU A 9 -6.84 -1.34 12.78
CA LEU A 9 -5.94 -1.71 13.87
C LEU A 9 -6.10 -3.15 14.37
N LYS A 10 -7.14 -3.87 13.97
CA LYS A 10 -7.29 -5.29 14.31
C LYS A 10 -6.40 -6.18 13.46
N THR A 11 -6.19 -5.78 12.21
CA THR A 11 -5.40 -6.54 11.24
C THR A 11 -3.96 -6.04 11.17
N HIS A 12 -3.76 -4.72 11.31
CA HIS A 12 -2.45 -4.11 11.09
C HIS A 12 -1.93 -3.40 12.35
N SER A 13 -0.65 -3.56 12.57
CA SER A 13 0.06 -2.85 13.65
C SER A 13 0.40 -1.41 13.26
N ALA A 14 0.36 -0.51 14.22
CA ALA A 14 0.86 0.85 14.10
C ALA A 14 1.31 1.38 15.46
N TRP A 15 2.27 2.28 15.46
CA TRP A 15 2.70 3.00 16.66
C TRP A 15 2.21 4.43 16.62
N PHE A 16 1.54 4.84 17.69
CA PHE A 16 1.14 6.24 17.86
C PHE A 16 2.28 7.00 18.52
N GLU A 17 2.82 7.96 17.79
CA GLU A 17 3.76 8.92 18.31
C GLU A 17 3.02 10.14 18.92
N SER A 18 3.75 10.97 19.67
CA SER A 18 3.23 12.23 20.16
C SER A 18 2.74 13.12 19.00
N GLN A 19 1.78 14.01 19.26
CA GLN A 19 1.29 15.01 18.30
C GLN A 19 0.57 14.47 17.06
N ASN A 20 -0.19 13.41 17.21
CA ASN A 20 -0.99 12.82 16.12
C ASN A 20 -0.17 12.21 14.96
N LYS A 21 1.09 11.93 15.17
CA LYS A 21 1.91 11.17 14.23
C LYS A 21 1.73 9.68 14.45
N VAL A 22 1.81 8.91 13.37
CA VAL A 22 1.70 7.45 13.43
C VAL A 22 2.79 6.82 12.56
N SER A 23 3.35 5.71 13.03
CA SER A 23 4.35 4.92 12.30
C SER A 23 3.75 3.55 11.95
N PHE A 24 3.83 3.19 10.68
CA PHE A 24 3.39 1.91 10.13
C PHE A 24 4.60 1.01 9.90
N PRO A 25 4.61 -0.24 10.38
CA PRO A 25 5.72 -1.16 10.16
C PRO A 25 5.80 -1.56 8.69
N LEU A 26 7.03 -1.76 8.21
CA LEU A 26 7.30 -2.31 6.90
C LEU A 26 8.00 -3.66 7.05
N TRP A 27 7.51 -4.64 6.32
CA TRP A 27 7.96 -6.03 6.41
C TRP A 27 8.67 -6.44 5.13
N ASN A 28 9.65 -7.32 5.24
CA ASN A 28 10.14 -8.02 4.07
C ASN A 28 9.18 -9.17 3.69
N LEU A 29 9.41 -9.76 2.52
CA LEU A 29 8.58 -10.86 2.02
C LEU A 29 8.67 -12.16 2.86
N SER A 30 9.57 -12.21 3.83
CA SER A 30 9.68 -13.28 4.82
C SER A 30 9.03 -12.93 6.17
N GLY A 31 8.34 -11.79 6.27
CA GLY A 31 7.65 -11.36 7.48
C GLY A 31 8.54 -10.76 8.57
N GLN A 32 9.78 -10.35 8.25
CA GLN A 32 10.66 -9.68 9.19
C GLN A 32 10.50 -8.16 9.10
N LEU A 33 10.51 -7.46 10.23
CA LEU A 33 10.45 -6.01 10.29
C LEU A 33 11.74 -5.40 9.69
N VAL A 34 11.61 -4.59 8.65
CA VAL A 34 12.73 -3.96 7.94
C VAL A 34 12.66 -2.44 7.88
N GLY A 35 11.63 -1.86 8.46
CA GLY A 35 11.49 -0.41 8.47
C GLY A 35 10.12 0.06 8.94
N TYR A 36 9.88 1.34 8.71
CA TYR A 36 8.59 1.96 9.00
C TYR A 36 8.32 3.14 8.07
N GLN A 37 7.05 3.45 7.86
CA GLN A 37 6.64 4.74 7.31
C GLN A 37 5.93 5.54 8.38
N LYS A 38 6.47 6.74 8.66
CA LYS A 38 5.84 7.73 9.53
C LYS A 38 4.87 8.57 8.70
N TYR A 39 3.66 8.75 9.22
CA TYR A 39 2.67 9.65 8.70
C TYR A 39 2.44 10.81 9.66
N ASN A 40 2.60 12.03 9.16
CA ASN A 40 2.31 13.27 9.86
C ASN A 40 1.23 14.04 9.07
N PRO A 41 -0.04 14.03 9.52
CA PRO A 41 -1.12 14.70 8.78
C PRO A 41 -0.94 16.21 8.64
N LYS A 42 -0.12 16.82 9.49
CA LYS A 42 0.22 18.25 9.47
C LYS A 42 1.55 18.56 8.77
N GLY A 43 2.25 17.54 8.30
CA GLY A 43 3.54 17.73 7.61
C GLY A 43 3.36 18.17 6.16
N ASP A 44 4.35 18.87 5.65
CA ASP A 44 4.39 19.28 4.26
C ASP A 44 4.60 18.09 3.32
N LYS A 45 4.01 18.13 2.14
CA LYS A 45 4.21 17.08 1.12
C LYS A 45 5.67 17.02 0.64
N LYS A 46 6.38 18.15 0.64
CA LYS A 46 7.79 18.24 0.23
C LYS A 46 8.61 18.94 1.30
N THR A 47 9.62 18.28 1.81
CA THR A 47 10.60 18.84 2.75
C THR A 47 11.99 18.58 2.20
N PHE A 48 12.68 19.65 1.76
CA PHE A 48 14.01 19.52 1.17
C PHE A 48 15.11 19.43 2.25
N ASN A 49 14.95 20.12 3.37
CA ASN A 49 16.00 20.26 4.39
C ASN A 49 15.91 19.23 5.52
N ASN A 50 14.72 18.73 5.82
CA ASN A 50 14.51 17.70 6.85
C ASN A 50 13.35 16.77 6.45
N PRO A 51 13.65 15.64 5.78
CA PRO A 51 12.63 14.69 5.35
C PRO A 51 11.77 14.15 6.49
N THR A 52 12.29 14.08 7.73
CA THR A 52 11.58 13.57 8.89
C THR A 52 10.39 14.44 9.33
N LEU A 53 10.34 15.69 8.90
CA LEU A 53 9.24 16.62 9.17
C LEU A 53 8.13 16.54 8.12
N GLY A 54 8.35 15.82 7.02
CA GLY A 54 7.39 15.68 5.94
C GLY A 54 6.11 14.97 6.35
N LYS A 55 5.08 15.07 5.47
CA LYS A 55 3.82 14.34 5.62
C LYS A 55 4.05 12.83 5.66
N TYR A 56 4.97 12.34 4.84
CA TYR A 56 5.43 10.96 4.82
C TYR A 56 6.94 10.91 4.97
N TYR A 57 7.41 10.06 5.87
CA TYR A 57 8.83 9.75 6.03
C TYR A 57 8.99 8.23 6.09
N THR A 58 9.78 7.67 5.18
CA THR A 58 10.01 6.23 5.10
C THR A 58 11.47 5.91 5.43
N TYR A 59 11.67 5.07 6.44
CA TYR A 59 12.94 4.47 6.79
C TYR A 59 12.91 2.97 6.48
N ARG A 60 13.92 2.47 5.79
CA ARG A 60 14.05 1.05 5.43
C ARG A 60 15.51 0.62 5.49
N THR A 61 15.80 -0.46 6.21
CA THR A 61 17.13 -1.07 6.23
C THR A 61 17.41 -1.86 4.95
N LYS A 62 16.36 -2.42 4.34
CA LYS A 62 16.39 -3.16 3.07
C LYS A 62 15.22 -2.70 2.20
N PRO A 63 15.38 -1.54 1.50
CA PRO A 63 14.29 -0.97 0.70
C PRO A 63 13.83 -1.88 -0.43
N GLU A 64 14.71 -2.77 -0.90
CA GLU A 64 14.46 -3.67 -2.03
C GLU A 64 13.36 -4.71 -1.78
N ASN A 65 12.97 -4.93 -0.54
CA ASN A 65 11.94 -5.92 -0.21
C ASN A 65 10.92 -5.46 0.83
N ALA A 66 10.88 -4.16 1.13
CA ALA A 66 9.98 -3.60 2.14
C ALA A 66 8.57 -3.38 1.57
N VAL A 67 7.58 -3.97 2.21
CA VAL A 67 6.15 -3.82 1.89
C VAL A 67 5.34 -3.58 3.16
N TRP A 68 4.14 -3.02 3.02
CA TRP A 68 3.14 -2.94 4.06
C TRP A 68 1.96 -3.85 3.74
N GLY A 69 1.28 -4.37 4.76
CA GLY A 69 0.02 -5.10 4.61
C GLY A 69 0.18 -6.58 4.31
N LEU A 70 1.40 -7.13 4.40
CA LEU A 70 1.66 -8.55 4.13
C LEU A 70 0.82 -9.47 5.03
N GLU A 71 0.49 -9.05 6.25
CA GLU A 71 -0.35 -9.75 7.20
C GLU A 71 -1.82 -9.89 6.76
N SER A 72 -2.28 -9.07 5.82
CA SER A 72 -3.62 -9.20 5.23
C SER A 72 -3.74 -10.33 4.22
N TRP A 73 -2.61 -10.92 3.84
CA TRP A 73 -2.60 -11.88 2.75
C TRP A 73 -3.29 -13.19 3.11
N ASN A 74 -4.42 -13.40 2.47
CA ASN A 74 -5.14 -14.67 2.45
C ASN A 74 -4.92 -15.35 1.09
N VAL A 75 -4.37 -16.58 1.13
CA VAL A 75 -4.06 -17.34 -0.09
C VAL A 75 -5.27 -17.65 -0.98
N SER A 76 -6.48 -17.56 -0.47
CA SER A 76 -7.71 -17.81 -1.24
C SER A 76 -8.22 -16.58 -2.01
N ASN A 77 -7.75 -15.39 -1.68
CA ASN A 77 -8.21 -14.15 -2.29
C ASN A 77 -7.25 -13.64 -3.38
N PRO A 78 -7.72 -12.90 -4.38
CA PRO A 78 -6.86 -12.11 -5.24
C PRO A 78 -5.96 -11.19 -4.41
N LEU A 79 -4.75 -10.92 -4.88
CA LEU A 79 -3.84 -9.98 -4.24
C LEU A 79 -3.92 -8.62 -4.94
N PHE A 80 -4.38 -7.61 -4.22
CA PHE A 80 -4.30 -6.23 -4.66
C PHE A 80 -2.94 -5.62 -4.31
N VAL A 81 -2.37 -4.87 -5.23
CA VAL A 81 -1.08 -4.20 -5.06
C VAL A 81 -1.24 -2.72 -5.35
N THR A 82 -0.85 -1.89 -4.40
CA THR A 82 -0.91 -0.43 -4.47
C THR A 82 0.47 0.19 -4.25
N GLU A 83 0.64 1.46 -4.57
CA GLU A 83 1.84 2.20 -4.20
C GLU A 83 1.82 2.57 -2.71
N GLY A 84 0.72 3.14 -2.23
CA GLY A 84 0.59 3.74 -0.92
C GLY A 84 -0.09 2.86 0.12
N ILE A 85 0.25 3.09 1.41
CA ILE A 85 -0.34 2.37 2.54
C ILE A 85 -1.84 2.62 2.65
N PHE A 86 -2.30 3.85 2.44
CA PHE A 86 -3.73 4.18 2.61
C PHE A 86 -4.61 3.57 1.52
N ASP A 87 -4.07 3.36 0.31
CA ASP A 87 -4.76 2.67 -0.77
C ASP A 87 -4.92 1.18 -0.44
N ALA A 88 -3.85 0.54 0.04
CA ALA A 88 -3.91 -0.83 0.52
C ALA A 88 -4.85 -0.97 1.72
N ALA A 89 -4.78 -0.05 2.69
CA ALA A 89 -5.66 -0.03 3.86
C ALA A 89 -7.15 0.03 3.48
N ARG A 90 -7.48 0.79 2.42
CA ARG A 90 -8.84 0.87 1.88
C ARG A 90 -9.39 -0.48 1.44
N LEU A 91 -8.53 -1.32 0.87
CA LEU A 91 -8.88 -2.67 0.42
C LEU A 91 -8.93 -3.67 1.58
N THR A 92 -7.95 -3.62 2.48
CA THR A 92 -7.93 -4.50 3.66
C THR A 92 -9.10 -4.24 4.62
N TRP A 93 -9.58 -2.98 4.70
CA TRP A 93 -10.80 -2.64 5.42
C TRP A 93 -12.02 -3.42 4.93
N ASN A 94 -12.05 -3.75 3.64
CA ASN A 94 -13.07 -4.58 3.00
C ASN A 94 -12.69 -6.08 2.94
N ASN A 95 -11.81 -6.55 3.83
CA ASN A 95 -11.34 -7.93 3.93
C ASN A 95 -10.62 -8.46 2.68
N MET A 96 -10.05 -7.59 1.86
CA MET A 96 -9.24 -8.01 0.72
C MET A 96 -7.79 -8.19 1.11
N SER A 97 -7.10 -9.13 0.46
CA SER A 97 -5.64 -9.21 0.52
C SER A 97 -5.05 -8.04 -0.26
N ALA A 98 -4.37 -7.12 0.42
CA ALA A 98 -3.74 -5.98 -0.23
C ALA A 98 -2.40 -5.61 0.40
N ILE A 99 -1.45 -5.25 -0.45
CA ILE A 99 -0.13 -4.77 -0.03
C ILE A 99 0.20 -3.43 -0.69
N ALA A 100 0.94 -2.61 0.05
CA ALA A 100 1.59 -1.43 -0.51
C ALA A 100 3.08 -1.71 -0.73
N VAL A 101 3.55 -1.51 -1.96
CA VAL A 101 4.96 -1.76 -2.33
C VAL A 101 5.84 -0.52 -2.19
N MET A 102 5.29 0.58 -1.68
CA MET A 102 5.99 1.82 -1.33
C MET A 102 6.69 2.51 -2.51
N SER A 103 6.32 2.16 -3.73
CA SER A 103 6.88 2.74 -4.96
C SER A 103 6.03 2.34 -6.17
N ASN A 104 5.93 3.21 -7.16
CA ASN A 104 5.33 2.89 -8.47
C ASN A 104 6.25 2.02 -9.35
N ASP A 105 7.53 1.96 -9.02
CA ASP A 105 8.52 1.08 -9.64
C ASP A 105 9.26 0.31 -8.53
N PRO A 106 8.66 -0.78 -8.02
CA PRO A 106 9.25 -1.56 -6.94
C PRO A 106 10.57 -2.21 -7.37
N SER A 107 11.34 -2.67 -6.38
CA SER A 107 12.60 -3.37 -6.62
C SER A 107 12.41 -4.68 -7.38
N ASP A 108 13.49 -5.17 -7.99
CA ASP A 108 13.45 -6.44 -8.73
C ASP A 108 13.07 -7.63 -7.85
N THR A 109 13.41 -7.60 -6.56
CA THR A 109 12.96 -8.61 -5.58
C THR A 109 11.43 -8.65 -5.50
N ILE A 110 10.79 -7.50 -5.32
CA ILE A 110 9.32 -7.40 -5.26
C ILE A 110 8.69 -7.75 -6.62
N LYS A 111 9.26 -7.26 -7.73
CA LYS A 111 8.80 -7.59 -9.08
C LYS A 111 8.80 -9.09 -9.34
N ASN A 112 9.89 -9.76 -9.04
CA ASN A 112 10.04 -11.22 -9.23
C ASN A 112 9.06 -12.00 -8.34
N TRP A 113 8.84 -11.53 -7.11
CA TRP A 113 7.85 -12.12 -6.22
C TRP A 113 6.43 -11.97 -6.78
N LEU A 114 6.04 -10.79 -7.24
CA LEU A 114 4.73 -10.54 -7.87
C LEU A 114 4.54 -11.41 -9.13
N TRP A 115 5.57 -11.53 -9.98
CA TRP A 115 5.53 -12.40 -11.15
C TRP A 115 5.41 -13.87 -10.80
N THR A 116 5.93 -14.28 -9.66
CA THR A 116 5.76 -15.64 -9.15
C THR A 116 4.33 -15.85 -8.66
N ILE A 117 3.82 -14.93 -7.83
CA ILE A 117 2.47 -15.02 -7.27
C ILE A 117 1.40 -15.05 -8.35
N ARG A 118 1.50 -14.22 -9.40
CA ARG A 118 0.49 -14.16 -10.46
C ARG A 118 0.34 -15.44 -11.29
N LYS A 119 1.26 -16.41 -11.16
CA LYS A 119 1.13 -17.74 -11.76
C LYS A 119 0.12 -18.61 -11.03
N PHE A 120 -0.15 -18.32 -9.77
CA PHE A 120 -1.01 -19.12 -8.90
C PHE A 120 -2.33 -18.42 -8.56
N ARG A 121 -2.38 -17.10 -8.68
CA ARG A 121 -3.55 -16.29 -8.36
C ARG A 121 -3.54 -14.95 -9.08
N PRO A 122 -4.70 -14.32 -9.26
CA PRO A 122 -4.77 -12.97 -9.79
C PRO A 122 -4.05 -11.96 -8.87
N VAL A 123 -3.19 -11.15 -9.47
CA VAL A 123 -2.60 -9.96 -8.87
C VAL A 123 -3.20 -8.75 -9.57
N ILE A 124 -3.83 -7.86 -8.82
CA ILE A 124 -4.50 -6.67 -9.33
C ILE A 124 -3.67 -5.44 -8.94
N ALA A 125 -3.00 -4.83 -9.91
CA ALA A 125 -2.29 -3.58 -9.71
C ALA A 125 -3.28 -2.42 -9.72
N VAL A 126 -3.46 -1.75 -8.59
CA VAL A 126 -4.28 -0.54 -8.46
C VAL A 126 -3.37 0.66 -8.52
N CYS A 127 -3.51 1.43 -9.59
CA CYS A 127 -2.58 2.48 -9.99
C CYS A 127 -3.21 3.86 -9.79
N ASP A 128 -2.43 4.82 -9.31
CA ASP A 128 -2.81 6.22 -9.34
C ASP A 128 -2.99 6.71 -10.78
N ASN A 129 -3.89 7.67 -10.98
CA ASN A 129 -4.19 8.19 -12.31
C ASN A 129 -3.16 9.21 -12.80
N ASP A 130 -1.90 8.79 -12.79
CA ASP A 130 -0.80 9.57 -13.36
C ASP A 130 0.19 8.67 -14.13
N ALA A 131 1.15 9.29 -14.81
CA ALA A 131 2.14 8.54 -15.59
C ALA A 131 3.08 7.70 -14.72
N ALA A 132 3.31 8.11 -13.48
CA ALA A 132 4.15 7.39 -12.53
C ALA A 132 3.42 6.17 -11.98
N GLY A 133 2.17 6.33 -11.51
CA GLY A 133 1.34 5.25 -10.95
C GLY A 133 1.11 4.12 -11.95
N ARG A 134 0.93 4.45 -13.24
CA ARG A 134 0.73 3.44 -14.31
C ARG A 134 1.92 2.49 -14.51
N LYS A 135 3.10 2.78 -13.95
CA LYS A 135 4.23 1.85 -14.02
C LYS A 135 3.97 0.57 -13.25
N LEU A 136 3.19 0.65 -12.16
CA LEU A 136 2.82 -0.49 -11.34
C LEU A 136 1.98 -1.51 -12.12
N ALA A 137 1.21 -1.08 -13.12
CA ALA A 137 0.33 -1.92 -13.94
C ALA A 137 1.02 -3.16 -14.54
N LYS A 138 2.32 -3.05 -14.86
CA LYS A 138 3.10 -4.12 -15.48
C LYS A 138 3.23 -5.38 -14.61
N PHE A 139 3.06 -5.22 -13.30
CA PHE A 139 3.30 -6.29 -12.33
C PHE A 139 2.02 -7.04 -11.95
N GLY A 140 0.85 -6.50 -12.31
CA GLY A 140 -0.43 -7.18 -12.15
C GLY A 140 -0.71 -8.24 -13.21
N THR A 141 -1.61 -9.18 -12.89
CA THR A 141 -2.35 -9.96 -13.88
C THR A 141 -3.38 -9.06 -14.57
N TYR A 142 -3.96 -8.18 -13.76
CA TYR A 142 -4.87 -7.11 -14.17
C TYR A 142 -4.38 -5.79 -13.60
N SER A 143 -4.79 -4.69 -14.20
CA SER A 143 -4.51 -3.35 -13.70
C SER A 143 -5.75 -2.48 -13.74
N GLU A 144 -5.92 -1.67 -12.71
CA GLU A 144 -6.96 -0.66 -12.57
C GLU A 144 -6.31 0.70 -12.35
N VAL A 145 -6.77 1.69 -13.08
CA VAL A 145 -6.40 3.09 -12.85
C VAL A 145 -7.53 3.75 -12.09
N VAL A 146 -7.24 4.28 -10.92
CA VAL A 146 -8.25 4.86 -10.03
C VAL A 146 -8.85 6.11 -10.66
N GLU A 147 -10.18 6.19 -10.68
CA GLU A 147 -10.88 7.43 -11.06
C GLU A 147 -10.71 8.47 -9.94
N GLY A 148 -10.03 9.58 -10.23
CA GLY A 148 -9.70 10.60 -9.24
C GLY A 148 -8.19 10.64 -8.92
N HIS A 149 -7.83 10.89 -7.66
CA HIS A 149 -6.43 11.07 -7.25
C HIS A 149 -5.79 9.79 -6.72
N ASP A 150 -6.42 9.15 -5.74
CA ASP A 150 -5.96 7.89 -5.13
C ASP A 150 -7.15 7.06 -4.62
N LEU A 151 -6.91 5.77 -4.35
CA LEU A 151 -7.95 4.86 -3.87
C LEU A 151 -8.36 5.18 -2.44
N GLY A 152 -7.45 5.71 -1.64
CA GLY A 152 -7.72 6.09 -0.26
C GLY A 152 -8.79 7.16 -0.11
N ASP A 153 -9.00 7.99 -1.14
CA ASP A 153 -10.00 9.06 -1.19
C ASP A 153 -11.20 8.71 -2.10
N ALA A 154 -11.22 7.52 -2.73
CA ALA A 154 -12.31 7.08 -3.59
C ALA A 154 -13.63 6.81 -2.82
N SER A 155 -14.79 6.89 -3.52
CA SER A 155 -16.09 6.58 -2.90
C SER A 155 -16.22 5.10 -2.53
N ASN A 156 -17.13 4.79 -1.59
CA ASN A 156 -17.40 3.40 -1.21
C ASN A 156 -17.91 2.60 -2.40
N GLU A 157 -18.82 3.19 -3.19
CA GLU A 157 -19.41 2.55 -4.37
C GLU A 157 -18.34 2.17 -5.40
N TYR A 158 -17.33 3.05 -5.58
CA TYR A 158 -16.22 2.77 -6.49
C TYR A 158 -15.40 1.57 -5.99
N VAL A 159 -15.04 1.56 -4.70
CA VAL A 159 -14.24 0.47 -4.09
C VAL A 159 -15.00 -0.85 -4.12
N ASP A 160 -16.30 -0.84 -3.79
CA ASP A 160 -17.14 -2.03 -3.83
C ASP A 160 -17.24 -2.59 -5.26
N LYS A 161 -17.39 -1.72 -6.26
CA LYS A 161 -17.40 -2.11 -7.68
C LYS A 161 -16.06 -2.71 -8.11
N LEU A 162 -14.96 -2.09 -7.69
CA LEU A 162 -13.60 -2.58 -7.94
C LEU A 162 -13.41 -3.99 -7.36
N ILE A 163 -13.79 -4.19 -6.11
CA ILE A 163 -13.67 -5.49 -5.42
C ILE A 163 -14.52 -6.54 -6.14
N LYS A 164 -15.80 -6.26 -6.39
CA LYS A 164 -16.73 -7.19 -7.06
C LYS A 164 -16.28 -7.62 -8.46
N LYS A 165 -15.45 -6.82 -9.11
CA LYS A 165 -14.92 -7.16 -10.44
C LYS A 165 -13.93 -8.34 -10.39
N TYR A 166 -13.30 -8.57 -9.22
CA TYR A 166 -12.22 -9.55 -9.08
C TYR A 166 -12.50 -10.65 -8.04
N THR A 167 -13.62 -10.59 -7.35
CA THR A 167 -14.09 -11.59 -6.39
C THR A 167 -15.38 -12.24 -6.85
#